data_b911097ff93da19a968d3cb9ddc59d12
#
_entry.id   b911097ff93da19a968d3cb9ddc59d12
#
_cell.length_a   1.000
_cell.length_b   1.000
_cell.length_c   1.000
_cell.angle_alpha   90.00
_cell.angle_beta   90.00
_cell.angle_gamma   90.00
#
_symmetry.space_group_name_H-M   'P 1'
#
loop_
_entity.id
_entity.type
_entity.pdbx_description
1 polymer ?
#
loop_
_entity_poly.entity_id
_entity_poly.type
_entity_poly.pdbx_seq_one_letter_code
_entity_poly.pdbx_strand_id
1 'polypeptide(L)'
;MFYIAEVEDYVRVDPKLFGKPTAQAVEEQLYETYSNYYSKDMGRVVEVIEVLNVGEGVIIPGDGAAYYNSNFKLLIWKPELQELIYGTISEITDFGAFIDMGVMKGMIHISQTMDDYVSFSKTGSLLGKSSKRGLKTGDNCIARIVALSYKGDSPKIGLTMR
;
A
#
# COMPACT_ATOMS: atom_id res chain seq x y z
N MET A 1 0.04 5.99 7.41
CA MET A 1 0.79 5.64 8.64
C MET A 1 0.91 4.14 8.76
N PHE A 2 2.01 3.67 9.30
CA PHE A 2 2.24 2.24 9.53
C PHE A 2 1.65 1.81 10.86
N TYR A 3 1.03 0.64 10.86
CA TYR A 3 0.48 0.00 12.05
C TYR A 3 0.86 -1.47 12.09
N ILE A 4 0.90 -2.02 13.28
CA ILE A 4 0.94 -3.47 13.50
C ILE A 4 -0.46 -3.90 13.88
N ALA A 5 -1.07 -4.72 13.04
CA ALA A 5 -2.39 -5.29 13.29
C ALA A 5 -2.27 -6.73 13.76
N GLU A 6 -2.93 -7.04 14.86
CA GLU A 6 -3.11 -8.42 15.31
C GLU A 6 -4.44 -8.95 14.79
N VAL A 7 -4.40 -10.04 14.06
CA VAL A 7 -5.55 -10.60 13.35
C VAL A 7 -5.78 -12.04 13.78
N GLU A 8 -7.03 -12.40 13.99
CA GLU A 8 -7.49 -13.77 14.18
C GLU A 8 -8.36 -14.17 12.99
N ASP A 9 -7.97 -15.23 12.30
CA ASP A 9 -8.72 -15.74 11.15
C ASP A 9 -8.39 -17.20 10.89
N TYR A 10 -9.27 -17.86 10.13
CA TYR A 10 -9.02 -19.20 9.61
C TYR A 10 -8.13 -19.13 8.38
N VAL A 11 -6.97 -19.77 8.47
CA VAL A 11 -6.01 -19.83 7.36
C VAL A 11 -6.21 -21.13 6.61
N ARG A 12 -6.55 -21.02 5.32
CA ARG A 12 -6.68 -22.17 4.42
C ARG A 12 -5.30 -22.62 3.97
N VAL A 13 -4.90 -23.80 4.39
CA VAL A 13 -3.60 -24.38 4.01
C VAL A 13 -3.79 -25.36 2.87
N ASP A 14 -3.13 -25.09 1.74
CA ASP A 14 -3.18 -25.99 0.57
C ASP A 14 -2.56 -27.36 0.86
N PRO A 15 -3.09 -28.44 0.25
CA PRO A 15 -2.53 -29.78 0.39
C PRO A 15 -1.04 -29.88 0.06
N LYS A 16 -0.53 -29.04 -0.83
CA LYS A 16 0.91 -28.98 -1.19
C LYS A 16 1.82 -28.69 0.02
N LEU A 17 1.28 -28.09 1.08
CA LEU A 17 2.01 -27.72 2.29
C LEU A 17 1.86 -28.71 3.43
N PHE A 18 1.09 -29.79 3.28
CA PHE A 18 0.81 -30.74 4.37
C PHE A 18 2.04 -31.50 4.87
N GLY A 19 3.09 -31.61 4.08
CA GLY A 19 4.35 -32.23 4.49
C GLY A 19 5.23 -31.40 5.42
N LYS A 20 4.87 -30.15 5.66
CA LYS A 20 5.62 -29.21 6.49
C LYS A 20 5.05 -29.13 7.90
N PRO A 21 5.84 -28.66 8.90
CA PRO A 21 5.29 -28.31 10.21
C PRO A 21 4.13 -27.34 10.07
N THR A 22 3.06 -27.54 10.84
CA THR A 22 1.82 -26.75 10.72
C THR A 22 2.04 -25.24 10.81
N ALA A 23 2.85 -24.77 11.76
CA ALA A 23 3.15 -23.37 11.91
C ALA A 23 3.85 -22.76 10.67
N GLN A 24 4.77 -23.50 10.07
CA GLN A 24 5.47 -23.09 8.85
C GLN A 24 4.52 -23.09 7.65
N ALA A 25 3.65 -24.07 7.53
CA ALA A 25 2.66 -24.13 6.46
C ALA A 25 1.67 -22.97 6.54
N VAL A 26 1.20 -22.62 7.74
CA VAL A 26 0.34 -21.46 7.97
C VAL A 26 1.05 -20.16 7.61
N GLU A 27 2.29 -19.99 8.01
CA GLU A 27 3.10 -18.81 7.70
C GLU A 27 3.27 -18.63 6.17
N GLU A 28 3.65 -19.67 5.46
CA GLU A 28 3.78 -19.62 3.99
C GLU A 28 2.46 -19.28 3.31
N GLN A 29 1.34 -19.84 3.77
CA GLN A 29 0.03 -19.54 3.22
C GLN A 29 -0.39 -18.10 3.49
N LEU A 30 -0.04 -17.54 4.65
CA LEU A 30 -0.28 -16.13 4.97
C LEU A 30 0.50 -15.20 4.04
N TYR A 31 1.76 -15.49 3.74
CA TYR A 31 2.53 -14.73 2.76
C TYR A 31 1.86 -14.71 1.39
N GLU A 32 1.39 -15.85 0.91
CA GLU A 32 0.68 -15.93 -0.37
C GLU A 32 -0.65 -15.16 -0.35
N THR A 33 -1.42 -15.28 0.73
CA THR A 33 -2.76 -14.69 0.84
C THR A 33 -2.72 -13.18 1.01
N TYR A 34 -1.82 -12.68 1.87
CA TYR A 34 -1.75 -11.27 2.21
C TYR A 34 -0.73 -10.47 1.40
N SER A 35 0.00 -11.09 0.48
CA SER A 35 0.86 -10.36 -0.45
C SER A 35 0.02 -9.40 -1.29
N ASN A 36 0.30 -8.10 -1.17
CA ASN A 36 -0.45 -7.02 -1.81
C ASN A 36 -1.94 -6.92 -1.44
N TYR A 37 -2.35 -7.55 -0.35
CA TYR A 37 -3.72 -7.46 0.12
C TYR A 37 -4.04 -6.04 0.56
N TYR A 38 -5.23 -5.57 0.18
CA TYR A 38 -5.75 -4.26 0.57
C TYR A 38 -7.21 -4.38 1.01
N SER A 39 -7.55 -3.70 2.08
CA SER A 39 -8.94 -3.46 2.46
C SER A 39 -9.11 -2.02 2.96
N LYS A 40 -10.33 -1.50 2.85
CA LYS A 40 -10.64 -0.13 3.31
C LYS A 40 -10.34 0.06 4.80
N ASP A 41 -10.65 -0.95 5.61
CA ASP A 41 -10.52 -0.87 7.07
C ASP A 41 -9.09 -1.08 7.54
N MET A 42 -8.37 -1.97 6.89
CA MET A 42 -7.00 -2.36 7.28
C MET A 42 -5.92 -1.55 6.56
N GLY A 43 -6.20 -1.08 5.35
CA GLY A 43 -5.19 -0.52 4.45
C GLY A 43 -4.48 -1.61 3.67
N ARG A 44 -3.24 -1.33 3.24
CA ARG A 44 -2.41 -2.29 2.50
C ARG A 44 -1.52 -3.07 3.46
N VAL A 45 -1.53 -4.38 3.32
CA VAL A 45 -0.59 -5.25 4.03
C VAL A 45 0.78 -5.14 3.38
N VAL A 46 1.76 -4.77 4.18
CA VAL A 46 3.17 -4.65 3.75
C VAL A 46 3.87 -5.98 3.94
N GLU A 47 3.72 -6.58 5.12
CA GLU A 47 4.39 -7.84 5.46
C GLU A 47 3.64 -8.59 6.58
N VAL A 48 3.77 -9.91 6.58
CA VAL A 48 3.41 -10.74 7.72
C VAL A 48 4.59 -10.75 8.68
N ILE A 49 4.40 -10.25 9.90
CA ILE A 49 5.48 -10.13 10.88
C ILE A 49 5.75 -11.47 11.56
N GLU A 50 4.72 -12.06 12.17
CA GLU A 50 4.83 -13.34 12.86
C GLU A 50 3.48 -14.02 13.02
N VAL A 51 3.51 -15.33 13.17
CA VAL A 51 2.37 -16.16 13.57
C VAL A 51 2.47 -16.37 15.07
N LEU A 52 1.45 -15.93 15.83
CA LEU A 52 1.44 -16.00 17.29
C LEU A 52 0.94 -17.34 17.79
N ASN A 53 -0.13 -17.85 17.21
CA ASN A 53 -0.79 -19.07 17.62
C ASN A 53 -1.49 -19.74 16.45
N VAL A 54 -1.44 -21.06 16.40
CA VAL A 54 -2.15 -21.89 15.42
C VAL A 54 -3.00 -22.89 16.18
N GLY A 55 -4.32 -22.82 15.97
CA GLY A 55 -5.27 -23.74 16.57
C GLY A 55 -5.33 -25.10 15.87
N GLU A 56 -6.32 -25.89 16.22
CA GLU A 56 -6.57 -27.18 15.59
C GLU A 56 -7.07 -27.02 14.15
N GLY A 57 -6.68 -27.96 13.29
CA GLY A 57 -7.11 -27.98 11.89
C GLY A 57 -8.53 -28.50 11.73
N VAL A 58 -9.29 -27.86 10.85
CA VAL A 58 -10.64 -28.28 10.45
C VAL A 58 -10.65 -28.57 8.96
N ILE A 59 -11.23 -29.71 8.59
CA ILE A 59 -11.41 -30.09 7.19
C ILE A 59 -12.88 -29.90 6.82
N ILE A 60 -13.12 -29.16 5.74
CA ILE A 60 -14.46 -28.94 5.21
C ILE A 60 -14.73 -30.02 4.14
N PRO A 61 -15.84 -30.78 4.23
CA PRO A 61 -16.19 -31.76 3.21
C PRO A 61 -16.28 -31.13 1.82
N GLY A 62 -15.60 -31.73 0.84
CA GLY A 62 -15.54 -31.23 -0.55
C GLY A 62 -14.40 -30.24 -0.82
N ASP A 63 -13.69 -29.78 0.19
CA ASP A 63 -12.46 -29.01 0.06
C ASP A 63 -11.28 -29.86 0.57
N GLY A 64 -10.27 -30.03 -0.26
CA GLY A 64 -9.07 -30.82 0.09
C GLY A 64 -8.12 -30.14 1.05
N ALA A 65 -8.36 -28.88 1.40
CA ALA A 65 -7.50 -28.09 2.26
C ALA A 65 -7.88 -28.22 3.75
N ALA A 66 -6.94 -27.90 4.62
CA ALA A 66 -7.17 -27.76 6.05
C ALA A 66 -7.25 -26.30 6.45
N TYR A 67 -8.16 -25.97 7.38
CA TYR A 67 -8.35 -24.62 7.90
C TYR A 67 -7.87 -24.58 9.35
N TYR A 68 -6.98 -23.64 9.65
CA TYR A 68 -6.44 -23.45 10.99
C TYR A 68 -6.82 -22.06 11.51
N ASN A 69 -7.53 -22.02 12.64
CA ASN A 69 -7.78 -20.77 13.34
C ASN A 69 -6.46 -20.26 13.91
N SER A 70 -5.98 -19.12 13.42
CA SER A 70 -4.64 -18.62 13.72
C SER A 70 -4.69 -17.16 14.14
N ASN A 71 -3.80 -16.80 15.06
CA ASN A 71 -3.51 -15.42 15.43
C ASN A 71 -2.16 -15.03 14.84
N PHE A 72 -2.10 -13.90 14.16
CA PHE A 72 -0.89 -13.42 13.50
C PHE A 72 -0.82 -11.91 13.48
N LYS A 73 0.38 -11.38 13.32
CA LYS A 73 0.64 -9.96 13.22
C LYS A 73 1.00 -9.58 11.79
N LEU A 74 0.37 -8.51 11.32
CA LEU A 74 0.62 -7.91 10.01
C LEU A 74 1.17 -6.50 10.17
N LEU A 75 2.18 -6.15 9.39
CA LEU A 75 2.56 -4.76 9.17
C LEU A 75 1.67 -4.20 8.08
N ILE A 76 0.90 -3.19 8.41
CA ILE A 76 -0.03 -2.54 7.48
C ILE A 76 0.31 -1.06 7.32
N TRP A 77 -0.02 -0.52 6.16
CA TRP A 77 0.02 0.91 5.90
C TRP A 77 -1.37 1.41 5.53
N LYS A 78 -1.84 2.38 6.25
CA LYS A 78 -3.15 3.00 6.03
C LYS A 78 -2.96 4.49 5.76
N PRO A 79 -3.44 5.01 4.61
CA PRO A 79 -3.34 6.44 4.34
C PRO A 79 -4.24 7.21 5.30
N GLU A 80 -3.72 8.32 5.82
CA GLU A 80 -4.45 9.21 6.72
C GLU A 80 -4.42 10.64 6.19
N LEU A 81 -5.54 11.36 6.33
CA LEU A 81 -5.60 12.76 5.96
C LEU A 81 -4.61 13.59 6.78
N GLN A 82 -3.95 14.54 6.12
CA GLN A 82 -2.97 15.46 6.70
C GLN A 82 -1.62 14.81 7.06
N GLU A 83 -1.43 13.54 6.76
CA GLU A 83 -0.14 12.87 6.95
C GLU A 83 0.90 13.42 5.96
N LEU A 84 2.09 13.70 6.48
CA LEU A 84 3.26 14.02 5.66
C LEU A 84 3.95 12.72 5.25
N ILE A 85 4.21 12.62 3.96
CA ILE A 85 4.91 11.47 3.40
C ILE A 85 6.10 11.90 2.58
N TYR A 86 7.08 11.04 2.52
CA TYR A 86 8.25 11.15 1.67
C TYR A 86 8.14 10.17 0.51
N GLY A 87 8.41 10.65 -0.69
CA GLY A 87 8.32 9.79 -1.87
C GLY A 87 9.14 10.32 -3.04
N THR A 88 9.11 9.57 -4.11
CA THR A 88 9.83 9.86 -5.36
C THR A 88 8.83 10.05 -6.48
N ILE A 89 9.04 11.06 -7.31
CA ILE A 89 8.20 11.30 -8.48
C ILE A 89 8.44 10.19 -9.50
N SER A 90 7.41 9.41 -9.78
CA SER A 90 7.47 8.29 -10.71
C SER A 90 7.10 8.66 -12.14
N GLU A 91 6.16 9.58 -12.30
CA GLU A 91 5.65 10.01 -13.60
C GLU A 91 5.14 11.44 -13.53
N ILE A 92 5.31 12.18 -14.62
CA ILE A 92 4.78 13.54 -14.75
C ILE A 92 3.91 13.60 -16.01
N THR A 93 2.71 14.17 -15.83
CA THR A 93 1.72 14.39 -16.89
C THR A 93 1.34 15.87 -16.94
N ASP A 94 0.54 16.25 -17.93
CA ASP A 94 0.03 17.61 -18.09
C ASP A 94 -0.93 18.04 -16.97
N PHE A 95 -1.53 17.09 -16.24
CA PHE A 95 -2.44 17.37 -15.12
C PHE A 95 -1.80 17.24 -13.74
N GLY A 96 -0.58 16.75 -13.64
CA GLY A 96 0.13 16.64 -12.37
C GLY A 96 1.27 15.62 -12.35
N ALA A 97 1.67 15.26 -11.15
CA ALA A 97 2.74 14.30 -10.91
C ALA A 97 2.22 13.11 -10.10
N PHE A 98 2.75 11.94 -10.40
CA PHE A 98 2.53 10.74 -9.59
C PHE A 98 3.73 10.53 -8.67
N ILE A 99 3.44 10.35 -7.39
CA ILE A 99 4.43 10.10 -6.36
C ILE A 99 4.39 8.63 -5.93
N ASP A 100 5.54 7.99 -5.89
CA ASP A 100 5.71 6.65 -5.34
C ASP A 100 6.12 6.76 -3.88
N MET A 101 5.24 6.32 -2.99
CA MET A 101 5.45 6.34 -1.55
C MET A 101 6.06 5.04 -1.01
N GLY A 102 6.46 4.14 -1.91
CA GLY A 102 6.95 2.81 -1.57
C GLY A 102 5.83 1.79 -1.41
N VAL A 103 4.85 2.08 -0.58
CA VAL A 103 3.70 1.18 -0.33
C VAL A 103 2.63 1.34 -1.40
N MET A 104 2.33 2.58 -1.76
CA MET A 104 1.32 2.96 -2.75
C MET A 104 1.80 4.14 -3.58
N LYS A 105 1.07 4.41 -4.66
CA LYS A 105 1.26 5.61 -5.46
C LYS A 105 0.14 6.59 -5.19
N GLY A 106 0.49 7.88 -5.18
CA GLY A 106 -0.46 8.97 -5.08
C GLY A 106 -0.31 9.95 -6.22
N MET A 107 -1.22 10.91 -6.31
CA MET A 107 -1.22 11.94 -7.33
C MET A 107 -1.16 13.32 -6.69
N ILE A 108 -0.31 14.18 -7.25
CA ILE A 108 -0.22 15.59 -6.92
C ILE A 108 -0.74 16.36 -8.14
N HIS A 109 -1.89 17.03 -8.00
CA HIS A 109 -2.44 17.83 -9.09
C HIS A 109 -1.47 18.97 -9.44
N ILE A 110 -1.42 19.39 -10.70
CA ILE A 110 -0.48 20.42 -11.16
C ILE A 110 -0.55 21.71 -10.35
N SER A 111 -1.73 22.10 -9.91
CA SER A 111 -1.94 23.28 -9.05
C SER A 111 -1.42 23.12 -7.62
N GLN A 112 -1.12 21.89 -7.20
CA GLN A 112 -0.66 21.55 -5.86
C GLN A 112 0.83 21.20 -5.80
N THR A 113 1.55 21.28 -6.92
CA THR A 113 2.98 20.98 -6.98
C THR A 113 3.84 22.12 -6.46
N MET A 114 3.46 23.36 -6.73
CA MET A 114 4.19 24.56 -6.30
C MET A 114 3.23 25.74 -6.13
N ASP A 115 3.65 26.71 -5.34
CA ASP A 115 2.93 27.97 -5.17
C ASP A 115 3.28 28.94 -6.31
N ASP A 116 2.96 28.55 -7.53
CA ASP A 116 3.25 29.27 -8.76
C ASP A 116 2.38 28.75 -9.91
N TYR A 117 2.36 29.49 -11.02
CA TYR A 117 1.83 28.96 -12.27
C TYR A 117 2.80 27.94 -12.84
N VAL A 118 2.32 26.71 -12.99
CA VAL A 118 3.13 25.59 -13.44
C VAL A 118 2.80 25.26 -14.89
N SER A 119 3.83 25.10 -15.72
CA SER A 119 3.70 24.64 -17.09
C SER A 119 4.31 23.24 -17.24
N PHE A 120 3.62 22.42 -18.04
CA PHE A 120 4.11 21.09 -18.42
C PHE A 120 5.05 21.22 -19.63
N SER A 121 6.24 20.64 -19.50
CA SER A 121 7.19 20.55 -20.62
C SER A 121 7.05 19.20 -21.32
N LYS A 122 7.17 19.19 -22.63
CA LYS A 122 7.19 17.95 -23.44
C LYS A 122 8.32 16.99 -23.05
N THR A 123 9.33 17.46 -22.33
CA THR A 123 10.42 16.62 -21.79
C THR A 123 10.01 15.86 -20.51
N GLY A 124 8.76 15.99 -20.06
CA GLY A 124 8.26 15.30 -18.87
C GLY A 124 8.65 15.98 -17.55
N SER A 125 8.67 17.31 -17.54
CA SER A 125 8.91 18.09 -16.33
C SER A 125 7.86 19.18 -16.14
N LEU A 126 7.66 19.59 -14.87
CA LEU A 126 6.83 20.71 -14.48
C LEU A 126 7.74 21.88 -14.11
N LEU A 127 7.45 23.05 -14.63
CA LEU A 127 8.24 24.26 -14.38
C LEU A 127 7.36 25.40 -13.88
N GLY A 128 7.75 25.98 -12.74
CA GLY A 128 7.13 27.18 -12.19
C GLY A 128 7.51 28.41 -13.01
N LYS A 129 6.51 29.21 -13.39
CA LYS A 129 6.68 30.34 -14.31
C LYS A 129 7.49 31.48 -13.67
N SER A 130 7.23 31.79 -12.42
CA SER A 130 7.88 32.88 -11.69
C SER A 130 9.07 32.43 -10.85
N SER A 131 8.90 31.34 -10.11
CA SER A 131 9.93 30.77 -9.24
C SER A 131 11.05 30.05 -9.98
N LYS A 132 10.78 29.63 -11.22
CA LYS A 132 11.68 28.82 -12.06
C LYS A 132 12.09 27.48 -11.42
N ARG A 133 11.33 27.03 -10.42
CA ARG A 133 11.49 25.70 -9.82
C ARG A 133 11.01 24.65 -10.79
N GLY A 134 11.74 23.55 -10.86
CA GLY A 134 11.39 22.42 -11.71
C GLY A 134 11.11 21.16 -10.90
N LEU A 135 10.17 20.36 -11.36
CA LEU A 135 9.88 19.03 -10.85
C LEU A 135 10.00 18.02 -12.01
N LYS A 136 10.79 16.99 -11.82
CA LYS A 136 11.02 15.96 -12.85
C LYS A 136 10.93 14.57 -12.25
N THR A 137 10.77 13.57 -13.09
CA THR A 137 10.78 12.15 -12.70
C THR A 137 12.09 11.80 -12.00
N GLY A 138 12.00 11.10 -10.88
CA GLY A 138 13.14 10.72 -10.05
C GLY A 138 13.42 11.70 -8.91
N ASP A 139 12.78 12.86 -8.87
CA ASP A 139 12.94 13.81 -7.76
C ASP A 139 12.30 13.27 -6.49
N ASN A 140 12.99 13.43 -5.37
CA ASN A 140 12.46 13.14 -4.05
C ASN A 140 11.69 14.34 -3.52
N CYS A 141 10.55 14.10 -2.91
CA CYS A 141 9.73 15.15 -2.36
C CYS A 141 8.99 14.72 -1.09
N ILE A 142 8.55 15.74 -0.34
CA ILE A 142 7.65 15.58 0.79
C ILE A 142 6.31 16.17 0.38
N ALA A 143 5.26 15.41 0.61
CA ALA A 143 3.90 15.83 0.30
C ALA A 143 2.95 15.49 1.44
N ARG A 144 1.83 16.19 1.49
CA ARG A 144 0.79 15.97 2.49
C ARG A 144 -0.43 15.35 1.84
N ILE A 145 -0.98 14.32 2.45
CA ILE A 145 -2.23 13.70 2.00
C ILE A 145 -3.39 14.63 2.33
N VAL A 146 -4.12 15.07 1.31
CA VAL A 146 -5.25 16.00 1.45
C VAL A 146 -6.57 15.42 0.97
N ALA A 147 -6.55 14.35 0.19
CA ALA A 147 -7.74 13.69 -0.33
C ALA A 147 -7.57 12.19 -0.38
N LEU A 148 -8.60 11.46 0.02
CA LEU A 148 -8.68 10.01 -0.04
C LEU A 148 -9.99 9.60 -0.70
N SER A 149 -9.93 8.69 -1.67
CA SER A 149 -11.08 8.07 -2.28
C SER A 149 -10.93 6.56 -2.27
N TYR A 150 -11.95 5.86 -1.77
CA TYR A 150 -11.96 4.41 -1.62
C TYR A 150 -12.80 3.71 -2.71
N LYS A 151 -12.96 4.34 -3.86
CA LYS A 151 -13.65 3.74 -5.00
C LYS A 151 -12.67 2.82 -5.77
N GLY A 152 -13.10 1.58 -6.01
CA GLY A 152 -12.31 0.58 -6.74
C GLY A 152 -11.46 -0.29 -5.83
N ASP A 153 -10.51 -1.00 -6.44
CA ASP A 153 -9.70 -2.04 -5.77
C ASP A 153 -8.54 -1.49 -4.93
N SER A 154 -8.23 -0.21 -5.10
CA SER A 154 -7.20 0.47 -4.31
C SER A 154 -7.60 1.93 -4.05
N PRO A 155 -7.15 2.54 -2.94
CA PRO A 155 -7.48 3.92 -2.67
C PRO A 155 -6.80 4.85 -3.66
N LYS A 156 -7.48 5.93 -4.01
CA LYS A 156 -6.87 7.06 -4.72
C LYS A 156 -6.45 8.09 -3.69
N ILE A 157 -5.18 8.45 -3.71
CA ILE A 157 -4.58 9.36 -2.73
C ILE A 157 -4.19 10.64 -3.46
N GLY A 158 -4.78 11.74 -3.04
CA GLY A 158 -4.44 13.08 -3.51
C GLY A 158 -3.53 13.78 -2.51
N LEU A 159 -2.45 14.39 -2.99
CA LEU A 159 -1.45 15.02 -2.17
C LEU A 159 -1.19 16.46 -2.61
N THR A 160 -0.58 17.23 -1.72
CA THR A 160 -0.12 18.59 -1.99
C THR A 160 1.33 18.77 -1.52
N MET A 161 2.07 19.54 -2.30
CA MET A 161 3.41 20.03 -1.94
C MET A 161 3.42 21.50 -1.54
N ARG A 162 2.24 22.17 -1.55
CA ARG A 162 2.05 23.59 -1.17
C ARG A 162 1.91 23.75 0.32
#